data_1efd718d1edddadfa9061fa7d213febf
#
_entry.id   1efd718d1edddadfa9061fa7d213febf
#
_cell.length_a   1.000
_cell.length_b   1.000
_cell.length_c   1.000
_cell.angle_alpha   90.00
_cell.angle_beta   90.00
_cell.angle_gamma   90.00
#
_symmetry.space_group_name_H-M   'P 1'
#
loop_
_entity.id
_entity.type
_entity.pdbx_description
1 polymer ?
#
loop_
_entity_poly.entity_id
_entity_poly.type
_entity_poly.pdbx_seq_one_letter_code
_entity_poly.pdbx_strand_id
1 'polypeptide(L)'
;DGLGDTIRVSLSEAPEAEIPVARKLVDYITSREEHPYIPGRIPEGFHYLSPSRRETIAVKNIGGDHLPVVISERLDESDEVNEQFKPDYMYCGQALPKNIREDIGYIVDANDWEEGRPNVYPAFNYQQMLLLHHTKADLKFLFLPYMALNREVIAALKLHPEVVIIAQSNHPNRLGEFRGMLFEMMDEGLKNPVVFFQHYQEESAEDLQIKSAADMGALIFDGLCDGIFLFNQGSLPHTVVDTTAFGILQAGRVRTSKTEYISCPGCGRTLYDLETTIARIKAATSHLKGLKIGIMGCIVNGPGEMADADYGYVGAGRGKVSLYKKKECIEKNIPEEQAVEKLIELIRSNGDYVEK
;
A
#
# COMPACT_ATOMS: atom_id res chain seq x y z
N ASP A 1 9.52 -7.91 11.23
CA ASP A 1 9.83 -9.33 11.56
C ASP A 1 10.27 -9.56 13.01
N GLY A 2 10.54 -8.51 13.81
CA GLY A 2 10.99 -8.66 15.21
C GLY A 2 12.48 -9.05 15.36
N LEU A 3 13.29 -8.80 14.34
CA LEU A 3 14.73 -9.01 14.37
C LEU A 3 15.47 -7.73 14.77
N GLY A 4 16.59 -7.87 15.50
CA GLY A 4 17.42 -6.76 15.95
C GLY A 4 17.02 -6.19 17.31
N ASP A 5 17.93 -5.43 17.92
CA ASP A 5 17.81 -4.91 19.30
C ASP A 5 17.36 -3.47 19.37
N THR A 6 17.37 -2.74 18.24
CA THR A 6 16.99 -1.34 18.16
C THR A 6 16.26 -1.03 16.87
N ILE A 7 15.35 -0.05 16.90
CA ILE A 7 14.73 0.52 15.71
C ILE A 7 15.00 2.02 15.65
N ARG A 8 14.96 2.58 14.45
CA ARG A 8 14.99 4.02 14.22
C ARG A 8 13.72 4.44 13.50
N VAL A 9 13.03 5.40 14.06
CA VAL A 9 11.95 6.13 13.41
C VAL A 9 12.45 7.56 13.16
N SER A 10 12.13 8.11 11.99
CA SER A 10 12.49 9.48 11.65
C SER A 10 11.37 10.08 10.81
N LEU A 11 10.68 11.05 11.38
CA LEU A 11 9.53 11.73 10.82
C LEU A 11 9.88 13.20 10.57
N SER A 12 9.07 13.89 9.79
CA SER A 12 9.20 15.33 9.57
C SER A 12 8.30 16.11 10.55
N GLU A 13 8.39 15.75 11.82
CA GLU A 13 7.59 16.26 12.95
C GLU A 13 8.52 16.59 14.12
N ALA A 14 7.95 17.07 15.22
CA ALA A 14 8.70 17.25 16.45
C ALA A 14 9.31 15.89 16.91
N PRO A 15 10.61 15.86 17.32
CA PRO A 15 11.30 14.61 17.65
C PRO A 15 10.61 13.77 18.72
N GLU A 16 9.92 14.38 19.67
CA GLU A 16 9.14 13.71 20.70
C GLU A 16 7.94 12.93 20.17
N ALA A 17 7.41 13.29 18.98
CA ALA A 17 6.31 12.57 18.32
C ALA A 17 6.76 11.22 17.74
N GLU A 18 8.05 11.04 17.48
CA GLU A 18 8.61 9.78 16.96
C GLU A 18 8.56 8.64 17.99
N ILE A 19 8.69 8.97 19.29
CA ILE A 19 8.75 7.97 20.37
C ILE A 19 7.47 7.14 20.48
N PRO A 20 6.27 7.73 20.50
CA PRO A 20 5.02 6.95 20.53
C PRO A 20 4.87 6.01 19.32
N VAL A 21 5.20 6.47 18.11
CA VAL A 21 5.14 5.68 16.88
C VAL A 21 6.09 4.49 16.96
N ALA A 22 7.35 4.72 17.38
CA ALA A 22 8.34 3.67 17.57
C ALA A 22 7.86 2.65 18.61
N ARG A 23 7.31 3.11 19.73
CA ARG A 23 6.80 2.25 20.80
C ARG A 23 5.62 1.39 20.31
N LYS A 24 4.63 1.97 19.64
CA LYS A 24 3.50 1.24 19.06
C LYS A 24 3.96 0.12 18.12
N LEU A 25 4.94 0.39 17.26
CA LEU A 25 5.50 -0.61 16.35
C LEU A 25 6.18 -1.76 17.12
N VAL A 26 7.03 -1.44 18.11
CA VAL A 26 7.71 -2.44 18.95
C VAL A 26 6.68 -3.29 19.68
N ASP A 27 5.74 -2.66 20.39
CA ASP A 27 4.72 -3.35 21.19
C ASP A 27 3.85 -4.26 20.32
N TYR A 28 3.49 -3.81 19.12
CA TYR A 28 2.74 -4.62 18.16
C TYR A 28 3.51 -5.85 17.68
N ILE A 29 4.80 -5.73 17.40
CA ILE A 29 5.64 -6.86 16.99
C ILE A 29 5.89 -7.80 18.18
N THR A 30 6.15 -7.27 19.37
CA THR A 30 6.36 -8.07 20.59
C THR A 30 5.08 -8.87 20.95
N SER A 31 3.90 -8.33 20.68
CA SER A 31 2.63 -9.06 20.90
C SER A 31 2.49 -10.34 20.07
N ARG A 32 3.37 -10.57 19.10
CA ARG A 32 3.42 -11.79 18.27
C ARG A 32 4.33 -12.88 18.85
N GLU A 33 5.07 -12.59 19.92
CA GLU A 33 5.91 -13.58 20.61
C GLU A 33 5.07 -14.79 21.07
N GLU A 34 5.71 -15.94 21.15
CA GLU A 34 5.06 -17.21 21.56
C GLU A 34 3.92 -17.67 20.62
N HIS A 35 3.93 -17.26 19.37
CA HIS A 35 2.94 -17.72 18.38
C HIS A 35 3.10 -19.22 18.07
N PRO A 36 2.03 -19.93 17.66
CA PRO A 36 2.11 -21.31 17.20
C PRO A 36 3.11 -21.48 16.04
N TYR A 37 3.62 -22.70 15.87
CA TYR A 37 4.51 -23.01 14.76
C TYR A 37 3.83 -22.80 13.42
N ILE A 38 4.50 -22.08 12.51
CA ILE A 38 4.08 -21.88 11.12
C ILE A 38 4.86 -22.88 10.26
N PRO A 39 4.19 -23.82 9.58
CA PRO A 39 4.85 -24.71 8.63
C PRO A 39 5.32 -23.93 7.41
N GLY A 40 6.28 -24.51 6.69
CA GLY A 40 6.79 -23.93 5.45
C GLY A 40 8.32 -23.96 5.42
N ARG A 41 8.83 -23.87 4.22
CA ARG A 41 10.27 -23.74 3.95
C ARG A 41 10.48 -22.65 2.91
N ILE A 42 11.66 -22.07 2.89
CA ILE A 42 12.04 -21.10 1.88
C ILE A 42 12.17 -21.84 0.53
N PRO A 43 11.43 -21.41 -0.52
CA PRO A 43 11.52 -22.01 -1.84
C PRO A 43 12.92 -21.87 -2.44
N GLU A 44 13.28 -22.82 -3.30
CA GLU A 44 14.55 -22.73 -4.03
C GLU A 44 14.56 -21.46 -4.91
N GLY A 45 15.66 -20.71 -4.85
CA GLY A 45 15.84 -19.46 -5.60
C GLY A 45 15.22 -18.21 -4.96
N PHE A 46 14.53 -18.32 -3.82
CA PHE A 46 14.06 -17.15 -3.09
C PHE A 46 15.19 -16.51 -2.26
N HIS A 47 15.38 -15.21 -2.40
CA HIS A 47 16.45 -14.46 -1.71
C HIS A 47 15.93 -13.19 -1.05
N TYR A 48 15.92 -13.12 0.27
CA TYR A 48 15.49 -11.93 1.05
C TYR A 48 16.31 -10.66 0.75
N LEU A 49 17.58 -10.79 0.39
CA LEU A 49 18.46 -9.64 0.10
C LEU A 49 18.37 -9.16 -1.35
N SER A 50 17.78 -9.95 -2.22
CA SER A 50 17.57 -9.62 -3.64
C SER A 50 16.24 -10.20 -4.11
N PRO A 51 15.13 -9.71 -3.53
CA PRO A 51 13.81 -10.25 -3.85
C PRO A 51 13.45 -9.93 -5.30
N SER A 52 12.78 -10.87 -5.95
CA SER A 52 12.13 -10.68 -7.24
C SER A 52 10.63 -10.86 -7.07
N ARG A 53 9.85 -10.14 -7.87
CA ARG A 53 8.40 -10.32 -7.84
C ARG A 53 8.03 -11.76 -8.21
N ARG A 54 7.17 -12.39 -7.41
CA ARG A 54 6.60 -13.70 -7.68
C ARG A 54 5.89 -13.70 -9.02
N GLU A 55 6.18 -14.69 -9.85
CA GLU A 55 5.50 -14.86 -11.13
C GLU A 55 4.05 -15.31 -10.89
N THR A 56 3.09 -14.54 -11.40
CA THR A 56 1.66 -14.83 -11.32
C THR A 56 0.98 -14.71 -12.68
N ILE A 57 -0.18 -15.34 -12.83
CA ILE A 57 -1.02 -15.20 -14.03
C ILE A 57 -1.75 -13.85 -13.94
N ALA A 58 -1.88 -13.15 -15.05
CA ALA A 58 -2.74 -11.96 -15.10
C ALA A 58 -4.21 -12.39 -15.19
N VAL A 59 -5.01 -11.98 -14.19
CA VAL A 59 -6.47 -12.17 -14.16
C VAL A 59 -7.11 -10.78 -14.16
N LYS A 60 -7.66 -10.34 -15.28
CA LYS A 60 -8.05 -8.93 -15.49
C LYS A 60 -6.85 -8.00 -15.24
N ASN A 61 -6.98 -7.11 -14.26
CA ASN A 61 -5.93 -6.18 -13.84
C ASN A 61 -5.19 -6.63 -12.55
N ILE A 62 -5.27 -7.91 -12.18
CA ILE A 62 -4.63 -8.47 -10.98
C ILE A 62 -3.55 -9.47 -11.38
N GLY A 63 -2.38 -9.41 -10.75
CA GLY A 63 -1.26 -10.31 -11.04
C GLY A 63 -0.52 -10.00 -12.33
N GLY A 64 0.35 -10.89 -12.78
CA GLY A 64 1.24 -10.69 -13.92
C GLY A 64 2.07 -9.40 -13.73
N ASP A 65 2.12 -8.56 -14.76
CA ASP A 65 2.83 -7.29 -14.74
C ASP A 65 1.98 -6.12 -14.22
N HIS A 66 0.75 -6.38 -13.79
CA HIS A 66 -0.12 -5.32 -13.25
C HIS A 66 0.37 -4.83 -11.89
N LEU A 67 0.02 -3.57 -11.57
CA LEU A 67 0.26 -3.00 -10.24
C LEU A 67 -0.63 -3.72 -9.21
N PRO A 68 -0.17 -3.88 -7.96
CA PRO A 68 -0.99 -4.46 -6.91
C PRO A 68 -2.29 -3.67 -6.72
N VAL A 69 -3.41 -4.41 -6.61
CA VAL A 69 -4.74 -3.81 -6.47
C VAL A 69 -5.08 -3.49 -5.01
N VAL A 70 -6.03 -2.56 -4.83
CA VAL A 70 -6.67 -2.28 -3.54
C VAL A 70 -8.11 -2.76 -3.61
N ILE A 71 -8.47 -3.67 -2.70
CA ILE A 71 -9.86 -4.05 -2.44
C ILE A 71 -10.33 -3.31 -1.18
N SER A 72 -11.50 -2.72 -1.25
CA SER A 72 -12.13 -2.00 -0.15
C SER A 72 -13.44 -2.67 0.27
N GLU A 73 -13.74 -2.66 1.55
CA GLU A 73 -14.99 -3.21 2.09
C GLU A 73 -16.12 -2.18 1.96
N ARG A 74 -17.33 -2.66 1.62
CA ARG A 74 -18.57 -1.88 1.51
C ARG A 74 -19.79 -2.73 1.92
N LEU A 75 -19.71 -3.40 3.07
CA LEU A 75 -20.82 -4.21 3.59
C LEU A 75 -22.00 -3.35 4.07
N ASP A 76 -21.79 -2.05 4.24
CA ASP A 76 -22.81 -1.05 4.56
C ASP A 76 -23.49 -0.44 3.32
N GLU A 77 -23.26 -1.00 2.14
CA GLU A 77 -23.74 -0.51 0.84
C GLU A 77 -23.29 0.93 0.50
N SER A 78 -22.24 1.43 1.15
CA SER A 78 -21.67 2.76 0.86
C SER A 78 -21.09 2.82 -0.53
N ASP A 79 -21.37 3.89 -1.27
CA ASP A 79 -20.79 4.22 -2.57
C ASP A 79 -19.77 5.37 -2.49
N GLU A 80 -19.39 5.78 -1.28
CA GLU A 80 -18.41 6.84 -1.06
C GLU A 80 -17.02 6.46 -1.58
N VAL A 81 -16.46 7.30 -2.44
CA VAL A 81 -15.13 7.10 -3.06
C VAL A 81 -14.31 8.37 -2.99
N ASN A 82 -13.07 8.25 -2.56
CA ASN A 82 -12.08 9.29 -2.78
C ASN A 82 -11.43 9.09 -4.15
N GLU A 83 -11.63 10.01 -5.08
CA GLU A 83 -11.15 9.86 -6.46
C GLU A 83 -9.61 9.70 -6.58
N GLN A 84 -8.85 10.29 -5.67
CA GLN A 84 -7.39 10.12 -5.64
C GLN A 84 -6.97 8.72 -5.18
N PHE A 85 -7.73 8.13 -4.27
CA PHE A 85 -7.49 6.82 -3.67
C PHE A 85 -8.65 5.87 -3.93
N LYS A 86 -9.10 5.85 -5.18
CA LYS A 86 -10.20 5.01 -5.62
C LYS A 86 -9.78 3.54 -5.61
N PRO A 87 -10.48 2.67 -4.86
CA PRO A 87 -10.20 1.25 -4.86
C PRO A 87 -10.44 0.63 -6.25
N ASP A 88 -9.70 -0.42 -6.58
CA ASP A 88 -9.90 -1.15 -7.83
C ASP A 88 -11.13 -2.05 -7.75
N TYR A 89 -11.40 -2.58 -6.54
CA TYR A 89 -12.54 -3.45 -6.25
C TYR A 89 -13.19 -3.07 -4.93
N MET A 90 -14.50 -3.28 -4.85
CA MET A 90 -15.28 -3.17 -3.62
C MET A 90 -15.89 -4.52 -3.26
N TYR A 91 -15.61 -5.02 -2.06
CA TYR A 91 -16.27 -6.21 -1.51
C TYR A 91 -17.55 -5.79 -0.79
N CYS A 92 -18.69 -6.24 -1.30
CA CYS A 92 -20.02 -5.82 -0.89
C CYS A 92 -20.80 -6.93 -0.16
N GLY A 93 -20.20 -8.12 0.00
CA GLY A 93 -20.92 -9.23 0.63
C GLY A 93 -22.16 -9.63 -0.18
N GLN A 94 -23.35 -9.46 0.41
CA GLN A 94 -24.61 -9.94 -0.19
C GLN A 94 -25.28 -8.92 -1.13
N ALA A 95 -25.02 -7.63 -0.95
CA ALA A 95 -25.74 -6.57 -1.66
C ALA A 95 -24.80 -5.51 -2.25
N LEU A 96 -25.07 -5.13 -3.48
CA LEU A 96 -24.33 -4.08 -4.16
C LEU A 96 -24.80 -2.70 -3.70
N PRO A 97 -23.90 -1.68 -3.71
CA PRO A 97 -24.30 -0.30 -3.47
C PRO A 97 -25.29 0.18 -4.54
N LYS A 98 -26.07 1.23 -4.21
CA LYS A 98 -27.11 1.77 -5.11
C LYS A 98 -26.53 2.34 -6.39
N ASN A 99 -25.37 3.00 -6.30
CA ASN A 99 -24.70 3.63 -7.42
C ASN A 99 -23.46 2.80 -7.81
N ILE A 100 -23.58 2.06 -8.91
CA ILE A 100 -22.50 1.24 -9.46
C ILE A 100 -21.71 2.08 -10.46
N ARG A 101 -20.37 2.03 -10.37
CA ARG A 101 -19.45 2.70 -11.28
C ARG A 101 -18.86 1.70 -12.27
N GLU A 102 -18.66 2.12 -13.51
CA GLU A 102 -18.04 1.28 -14.55
C GLU A 102 -16.52 1.09 -14.35
N ASP A 103 -15.89 1.98 -13.60
CA ASP A 103 -14.44 2.01 -13.37
C ASP A 103 -14.01 1.35 -12.05
N ILE A 104 -14.92 0.63 -11.38
CA ILE A 104 -14.69 -0.16 -10.18
C ILE A 104 -15.25 -1.57 -10.38
N GLY A 105 -14.50 -2.59 -9.95
CA GLY A 105 -14.99 -3.96 -9.87
C GLY A 105 -15.73 -4.18 -8.54
N TYR A 106 -16.83 -4.95 -8.57
CA TYR A 106 -17.60 -5.28 -7.39
C TYR A 106 -17.51 -6.77 -7.10
N ILE A 107 -17.31 -7.10 -5.84
CA ILE A 107 -17.17 -8.48 -5.38
C ILE A 107 -18.34 -8.78 -4.46
N VAL A 108 -19.13 -9.80 -4.81
CA VAL A 108 -20.27 -10.26 -4.00
C VAL A 108 -20.09 -11.72 -3.63
N ASP A 109 -20.74 -12.16 -2.56
CA ASP A 109 -20.73 -13.57 -2.17
C ASP A 109 -21.30 -14.44 -3.29
N ALA A 110 -20.70 -15.60 -3.52
CA ALA A 110 -21.04 -16.46 -4.66
C ALA A 110 -22.51 -16.92 -4.67
N ASN A 111 -23.16 -16.98 -3.51
CA ASN A 111 -24.58 -17.34 -3.40
C ASN A 111 -25.52 -16.21 -3.86
N ASP A 112 -25.02 -14.97 -3.87
CA ASP A 112 -25.78 -13.76 -4.23
C ASP A 112 -25.31 -13.17 -5.58
N TRP A 113 -24.35 -13.84 -6.23
CA TRP A 113 -23.84 -13.44 -7.52
C TRP A 113 -24.75 -13.88 -8.69
N GLU A 114 -24.95 -12.97 -9.64
CA GLU A 114 -25.73 -13.20 -10.86
C GLU A 114 -24.81 -13.22 -12.09
N GLU A 115 -24.90 -14.29 -12.90
CA GLU A 115 -24.14 -14.42 -14.16
C GLU A 115 -24.51 -13.30 -15.15
N GLY A 116 -23.49 -12.75 -15.82
CA GLY A 116 -23.66 -11.74 -16.87
C GLY A 116 -23.76 -10.30 -16.38
N ARG A 117 -23.70 -10.05 -15.09
CA ARG A 117 -23.68 -8.69 -14.56
C ARG A 117 -22.27 -8.08 -14.74
N PRO A 118 -22.11 -6.97 -15.51
CA PRO A 118 -20.80 -6.41 -15.81
C PRO A 118 -20.12 -5.87 -14.55
N ASN A 119 -18.80 -6.08 -14.48
CA ASN A 119 -17.93 -5.67 -13.36
C ASN A 119 -18.32 -6.22 -11.98
N VAL A 120 -19.15 -7.26 -11.91
CA VAL A 120 -19.53 -7.94 -10.67
C VAL A 120 -19.01 -9.37 -10.68
N TYR A 121 -18.22 -9.72 -9.66
CA TYR A 121 -17.47 -10.97 -9.59
C TYR A 121 -17.82 -11.76 -8.33
N PRO A 122 -17.90 -13.11 -8.41
CA PRO A 122 -18.23 -13.94 -7.27
C PRO A 122 -17.03 -14.14 -6.33
N ALA A 123 -17.31 -14.12 -5.02
CA ALA A 123 -16.37 -14.51 -3.99
C ALA A 123 -16.82 -15.80 -3.31
N PHE A 124 -15.89 -16.73 -3.16
CA PHE A 124 -16.09 -18.04 -2.55
C PHE A 124 -15.26 -18.15 -1.28
N ASN A 125 -15.75 -18.91 -0.31
CA ASN A 125 -14.91 -19.43 0.74
C ASN A 125 -14.36 -20.82 0.36
N TYR A 126 -13.33 -21.29 1.06
CA TYR A 126 -12.65 -22.55 0.74
C TYR A 126 -13.55 -23.80 0.86
N GLN A 127 -14.72 -23.72 1.52
CA GLN A 127 -15.71 -24.81 1.59
C GLN A 127 -16.59 -24.87 0.35
N GLN A 128 -16.59 -23.83 -0.49
CA GLN A 128 -17.42 -23.73 -1.69
C GLN A 128 -16.67 -24.12 -2.97
N MET A 129 -15.64 -24.96 -2.88
CA MET A 129 -14.83 -25.38 -4.05
C MET A 129 -15.67 -26.01 -5.16
N LEU A 130 -16.72 -26.78 -4.81
CA LEU A 130 -17.63 -27.39 -5.81
C LEU A 130 -18.42 -26.30 -6.56
N LEU A 131 -18.94 -25.30 -5.84
CA LEU A 131 -19.64 -24.18 -6.45
C LEU A 131 -18.69 -23.36 -7.35
N LEU A 132 -17.48 -23.09 -6.87
CA LEU A 132 -16.43 -22.40 -7.62
C LEU A 132 -16.15 -23.11 -8.95
N HIS A 133 -16.04 -24.45 -8.94
CA HIS A 133 -15.79 -25.26 -10.13
C HIS A 133 -16.91 -25.13 -11.19
N HIS A 134 -18.18 -25.06 -10.77
CA HIS A 134 -19.32 -24.96 -11.67
C HIS A 134 -19.69 -23.54 -12.08
N THR A 135 -19.21 -22.52 -11.36
CA THR A 135 -19.49 -21.11 -11.69
C THR A 135 -18.69 -20.67 -12.92
N LYS A 136 -19.35 -20.06 -13.89
CA LYS A 136 -18.73 -19.50 -15.09
C LYS A 136 -18.52 -18.00 -14.91
N ALA A 137 -17.31 -17.61 -14.53
CA ALA A 137 -16.90 -16.23 -14.43
C ALA A 137 -15.41 -16.11 -14.86
N ASP A 138 -15.05 -15.00 -15.46
CA ASP A 138 -13.69 -14.74 -15.97
C ASP A 138 -12.74 -14.16 -14.89
N LEU A 139 -13.28 -13.88 -13.71
CA LEU A 139 -12.58 -13.55 -12.47
C LEU A 139 -13.40 -14.09 -11.30
N LYS A 140 -12.76 -14.85 -10.45
CA LYS A 140 -13.32 -15.40 -9.21
C LYS A 140 -12.42 -15.05 -8.04
N PHE A 141 -12.98 -14.71 -6.90
CA PHE A 141 -12.23 -14.51 -5.68
C PHE A 141 -12.43 -15.69 -4.72
N LEU A 142 -11.34 -16.16 -4.12
CA LEU A 142 -11.38 -17.26 -3.16
C LEU A 142 -10.77 -16.83 -1.82
N PHE A 143 -11.58 -16.70 -0.79
CA PHE A 143 -11.10 -16.51 0.58
C PHE A 143 -10.49 -17.80 1.10
N LEU A 144 -9.18 -17.78 1.34
CA LEU A 144 -8.39 -18.96 1.67
C LEU A 144 -7.44 -18.70 2.84
N PRO A 145 -7.67 -19.32 4.01
CA PRO A 145 -6.67 -19.36 5.09
C PRO A 145 -5.60 -20.42 4.79
N TYR A 146 -4.37 -20.22 5.29
CA TYR A 146 -3.26 -21.15 5.04
C TYR A 146 -3.59 -22.59 5.42
N MET A 147 -4.23 -22.81 6.56
CA MET A 147 -4.62 -24.15 7.01
C MET A 147 -5.54 -24.90 6.03
N ALA A 148 -6.21 -24.20 5.13
CA ALA A 148 -7.08 -24.81 4.11
C ALA A 148 -6.37 -25.06 2.78
N LEU A 149 -5.10 -24.64 2.61
CA LEU A 149 -4.28 -24.91 1.43
C LEU A 149 -3.79 -26.37 1.47
N ASN A 150 -4.66 -27.28 1.12
CA ASN A 150 -4.37 -28.72 1.06
C ASN A 150 -4.25 -29.21 -0.41
N ARG A 151 -3.89 -30.48 -0.60
CA ARG A 151 -3.67 -31.06 -1.93
C ARG A 151 -4.88 -30.94 -2.86
N GLU A 152 -6.10 -31.02 -2.34
CA GLU A 152 -7.33 -30.93 -3.13
C GLU A 152 -7.54 -29.50 -3.63
N VAL A 153 -7.36 -28.51 -2.73
CA VAL A 153 -7.43 -27.09 -3.09
C VAL A 153 -6.32 -26.70 -4.06
N ILE A 154 -5.09 -27.17 -3.86
CA ILE A 154 -3.98 -26.96 -4.79
C ILE A 154 -4.30 -27.52 -6.18
N ALA A 155 -4.81 -28.76 -6.25
CA ALA A 155 -5.19 -29.38 -7.52
C ALA A 155 -6.31 -28.59 -8.22
N ALA A 156 -7.30 -28.12 -7.48
CA ALA A 156 -8.38 -27.29 -8.01
C ALA A 156 -7.86 -25.94 -8.52
N LEU A 157 -7.00 -25.26 -7.78
CA LEU A 157 -6.41 -23.97 -8.20
C LEU A 157 -5.59 -24.08 -9.47
N LYS A 158 -4.89 -25.21 -9.69
CA LYS A 158 -4.17 -25.49 -10.95
C LYS A 158 -5.11 -25.59 -12.17
N LEU A 159 -6.38 -25.93 -11.96
CA LEU A 159 -7.42 -26.01 -13.01
C LEU A 159 -8.18 -24.69 -13.20
N HIS A 160 -8.04 -23.76 -12.27
CA HIS A 160 -8.78 -22.49 -12.24
C HIS A 160 -7.83 -21.27 -12.24
N PRO A 161 -7.18 -20.97 -13.37
CA PRO A 161 -6.27 -19.83 -13.47
C PRO A 161 -6.96 -18.48 -13.30
N GLU A 162 -8.29 -18.41 -13.49
CA GLU A 162 -9.12 -17.22 -13.30
C GLU A 162 -9.38 -16.88 -11.83
N VAL A 163 -8.88 -17.68 -10.89
CA VAL A 163 -9.07 -17.47 -9.45
C VAL A 163 -7.98 -16.57 -8.89
N VAL A 164 -8.39 -15.49 -8.23
CA VAL A 164 -7.58 -14.64 -7.36
C VAL A 164 -7.80 -15.07 -5.92
N ILE A 165 -6.73 -15.37 -5.21
CA ILE A 165 -6.79 -15.79 -3.81
C ILE A 165 -6.80 -14.56 -2.91
N ILE A 166 -7.80 -14.48 -2.04
CA ILE A 166 -7.83 -13.56 -0.90
C ILE A 166 -7.29 -14.31 0.31
N ALA A 167 -5.98 -14.16 0.56
CA ALA A 167 -5.32 -14.83 1.65
C ALA A 167 -5.74 -14.24 3.00
N GLN A 168 -6.20 -15.09 3.92
CA GLN A 168 -6.67 -14.72 5.25
C GLN A 168 -5.76 -15.28 6.33
N SER A 169 -5.57 -14.53 7.41
CA SER A 169 -4.83 -15.00 8.58
C SER A 169 -5.48 -14.54 9.88
N ASN A 170 -5.69 -15.48 10.79
CA ASN A 170 -6.02 -15.25 12.19
C ASN A 170 -4.84 -15.58 13.12
N HIS A 171 -3.69 -15.89 12.55
CA HIS A 171 -2.49 -16.23 13.29
C HIS A 171 -1.90 -14.97 13.96
N PRO A 172 -1.38 -15.04 15.21
CA PRO A 172 -0.72 -13.88 15.83
C PRO A 172 0.40 -13.31 14.97
N ASN A 173 1.25 -14.13 14.40
CA ASN A 173 2.23 -13.74 13.40
C ASN A 173 1.68 -13.90 11.98
N ARG A 174 0.84 -12.96 11.58
CA ARG A 174 0.17 -12.92 10.27
C ARG A 174 1.15 -12.86 9.11
N LEU A 175 2.18 -12.03 9.24
CA LEU A 175 3.25 -11.91 8.25
C LEU A 175 3.92 -13.25 7.97
N GLY A 176 4.27 -13.99 9.04
CA GLY A 176 4.90 -15.32 8.92
C GLY A 176 3.94 -16.33 8.26
N GLU A 177 2.65 -16.31 8.63
CA GLU A 177 1.66 -17.23 8.07
C GLU A 177 1.42 -16.96 6.56
N PHE A 178 1.27 -15.70 6.16
CA PHE A 178 1.17 -15.34 4.73
C PHE A 178 2.41 -15.77 3.95
N ARG A 179 3.60 -15.51 4.50
CA ARG A 179 4.86 -15.92 3.87
C ARG A 179 4.94 -17.45 3.73
N GLY A 180 4.57 -18.21 4.75
CA GLY A 180 4.50 -19.67 4.70
C GLY A 180 3.56 -20.18 3.62
N MET A 181 2.35 -19.60 3.54
CA MET A 181 1.37 -19.92 2.49
C MET A 181 1.93 -19.65 1.09
N LEU A 182 2.54 -18.50 0.86
CA LEU A 182 3.09 -18.12 -0.45
C LEU A 182 4.28 -19.01 -0.83
N PHE A 183 5.12 -19.39 0.11
CA PHE A 183 6.23 -20.30 -0.13
C PHE A 183 5.74 -21.69 -0.54
N GLU A 184 4.71 -22.23 0.12
CA GLU A 184 4.09 -23.49 -0.30
C GLU A 184 3.46 -23.38 -1.70
N MET A 185 2.77 -22.27 -1.98
CA MET A 185 2.23 -22.01 -3.33
C MET A 185 3.33 -21.97 -4.40
N MET A 186 4.49 -21.38 -4.11
CA MET A 186 5.64 -21.34 -5.02
C MET A 186 6.23 -22.72 -5.23
N ASP A 187 6.42 -23.52 -4.18
CA ASP A 187 6.92 -24.91 -4.26
C ASP A 187 5.97 -25.80 -5.08
N GLU A 188 4.66 -25.56 -4.97
CA GLU A 188 3.63 -26.28 -5.73
C GLU A 188 3.42 -25.73 -7.16
N GLY A 189 4.12 -24.66 -7.54
CA GLY A 189 4.02 -24.03 -8.86
C GLY A 189 2.70 -23.32 -9.11
N LEU A 190 1.96 -22.91 -8.07
CA LEU A 190 0.74 -22.13 -8.19
C LEU A 190 1.04 -20.69 -8.59
N LYS A 191 0.43 -20.25 -9.70
CA LYS A 191 0.59 -18.90 -10.25
C LYS A 191 -0.63 -18.00 -10.08
N ASN A 192 -1.62 -18.42 -9.30
CA ASN A 192 -2.78 -17.61 -8.99
C ASN A 192 -2.35 -16.33 -8.24
N PRO A 193 -2.87 -15.15 -8.61
CA PRO A 193 -2.60 -13.91 -7.89
C PRO A 193 -3.10 -13.98 -6.45
N VAL A 194 -2.43 -13.25 -5.54
CA VAL A 194 -2.78 -13.23 -4.12
C VAL A 194 -2.95 -11.79 -3.64
N VAL A 195 -4.13 -11.54 -3.05
CA VAL A 195 -4.46 -10.32 -2.32
C VAL A 195 -4.43 -10.64 -0.83
N PHE A 196 -3.66 -9.89 -0.05
CA PHE A 196 -3.59 -10.07 1.39
C PHE A 196 -4.76 -9.39 2.08
N PHE A 197 -5.60 -10.18 2.73
CA PHE A 197 -6.72 -9.72 3.54
C PHE A 197 -6.35 -9.72 5.01
N GLN A 198 -6.63 -8.59 5.69
CA GLN A 198 -6.50 -8.55 7.13
C GLN A 198 -7.58 -7.70 7.77
N HIS A 199 -8.14 -8.26 8.84
CA HIS A 199 -9.14 -7.62 9.67
C HIS A 199 -8.51 -6.84 10.82
N TYR A 200 -8.99 -5.60 11.01
CA TYR A 200 -8.62 -4.66 12.08
C TYR A 200 -9.85 -4.12 12.78
N GLN A 201 -9.66 -3.55 13.97
CA GLN A 201 -10.68 -2.87 14.78
C GLN A 201 -10.09 -1.57 15.36
N GLU A 202 -9.51 -0.73 14.48
CA GLU A 202 -8.78 0.44 14.91
C GLU A 202 -9.66 1.69 14.84
N GLU A 203 -9.57 2.52 15.89
CA GLU A 203 -10.25 3.80 16.01
C GLU A 203 -9.37 4.98 15.56
N SER A 204 -8.06 4.75 15.41
CA SER A 204 -7.06 5.72 15.01
C SER A 204 -6.46 5.35 13.66
N ALA A 205 -6.38 6.33 12.75
CA ALA A 205 -5.72 6.14 11.46
C ALA A 205 -4.23 5.77 11.62
N GLU A 206 -3.54 6.33 12.62
CA GLU A 206 -2.14 6.01 12.92
C GLU A 206 -1.98 4.55 13.33
N ASP A 207 -2.85 4.03 14.20
CA ASP A 207 -2.79 2.64 14.65
C ASP A 207 -3.07 1.67 13.49
N LEU A 208 -4.06 1.98 12.65
CA LEU A 208 -4.32 1.21 11.44
C LEU A 208 -3.10 1.21 10.50
N GLN A 209 -2.47 2.37 10.27
CA GLN A 209 -1.29 2.50 9.42
C GLN A 209 -0.11 1.69 9.96
N ILE A 210 0.20 1.80 11.26
CA ILE A 210 1.33 1.10 11.87
C ILE A 210 1.14 -0.41 11.80
N LYS A 211 -0.03 -0.90 12.22
CA LYS A 211 -0.33 -2.33 12.28
C LYS A 211 -0.40 -2.96 10.88
N SER A 212 -1.13 -2.34 9.96
CA SER A 212 -1.29 -2.87 8.60
C SER A 212 0.02 -2.82 7.80
N ALA A 213 0.82 -1.76 7.97
CA ALA A 213 2.14 -1.70 7.36
C ALA A 213 3.10 -2.75 7.94
N ALA A 214 3.04 -3.03 9.24
CA ALA A 214 3.83 -4.08 9.89
C ALA A 214 3.42 -5.50 9.45
N ASP A 215 2.13 -5.71 9.13
CA ASP A 215 1.63 -7.01 8.66
C ASP A 215 1.95 -7.27 7.18
N MET A 216 1.96 -6.24 6.33
CA MET A 216 2.00 -6.40 4.88
C MET A 216 3.28 -5.87 4.22
N GLY A 217 3.96 -4.90 4.84
CA GLY A 217 5.09 -4.22 4.21
C GLY A 217 6.23 -5.14 3.81
N ALA A 218 6.61 -6.10 4.66
CA ALA A 218 7.67 -7.05 4.35
C ALA A 218 7.28 -7.98 3.18
N LEU A 219 6.02 -8.39 3.05
CA LEU A 219 5.53 -9.19 1.93
C LEU A 219 5.60 -8.44 0.59
N ILE A 220 5.40 -7.12 0.64
CA ILE A 220 5.57 -6.25 -0.54
C ILE A 220 7.04 -6.19 -0.94
N PHE A 221 7.95 -5.99 0.02
CA PHE A 221 9.40 -6.00 -0.23
C PHE A 221 9.92 -7.37 -0.69
N ASP A 222 9.32 -8.46 -0.22
CA ASP A 222 9.62 -9.82 -0.67
C ASP A 222 9.11 -10.11 -2.11
N GLY A 223 8.36 -9.19 -2.72
CA GLY A 223 7.79 -9.34 -4.06
C GLY A 223 6.59 -10.28 -4.13
N LEU A 224 5.91 -10.55 -3.01
CA LEU A 224 4.86 -11.56 -2.90
C LEU A 224 3.43 -11.00 -3.06
N CYS A 225 3.27 -9.69 -3.28
CA CYS A 225 1.99 -8.99 -3.20
C CYS A 225 1.40 -8.67 -4.58
N ASP A 226 0.19 -9.15 -4.88
CA ASP A 226 -0.61 -8.73 -6.03
C ASP A 226 -1.76 -7.80 -5.65
N GLY A 227 -1.99 -7.58 -4.35
CA GLY A 227 -2.96 -6.63 -3.84
C GLY A 227 -3.12 -6.71 -2.33
N ILE A 228 -3.80 -5.70 -1.76
CA ILE A 228 -4.12 -5.64 -0.34
C ILE A 228 -5.60 -5.33 -0.13
N PHE A 229 -6.15 -5.91 0.92
CA PHE A 229 -7.52 -5.72 1.35
C PHE A 229 -7.55 -5.48 2.86
N LEU A 230 -7.62 -4.21 3.27
CA LEU A 230 -7.78 -3.83 4.66
C LEU A 230 -9.27 -3.81 5.00
N PHE A 231 -9.66 -4.56 6.02
CA PHE A 231 -11.01 -4.57 6.56
C PHE A 231 -10.97 -4.03 7.98
N ASN A 232 -11.53 -2.86 8.23
CA ASN A 232 -11.53 -2.23 9.56
C ASN A 232 -12.95 -2.07 10.10
N GLN A 233 -13.26 -2.77 11.19
CA GLN A 233 -14.55 -2.66 11.89
C GLN A 233 -14.55 -1.56 12.97
N GLY A 234 -13.47 -0.78 13.12
CA GLY A 234 -13.46 0.43 13.94
C GLY A 234 -14.21 1.57 13.26
N SER A 235 -14.28 2.72 13.93
CA SER A 235 -15.08 3.87 13.48
C SER A 235 -14.46 4.68 12.33
N LEU A 236 -13.33 4.25 11.78
CA LEU A 236 -12.66 4.97 10.69
C LEU A 236 -13.48 4.94 9.39
N PRO A 237 -13.66 6.07 8.69
CA PRO A 237 -14.30 6.10 7.39
C PRO A 237 -13.59 5.22 6.37
N HIS A 238 -14.31 4.63 5.42
CA HIS A 238 -13.75 3.81 4.34
C HIS A 238 -12.65 4.55 3.56
N THR A 239 -12.81 5.86 3.32
CA THR A 239 -11.80 6.68 2.64
C THR A 239 -10.47 6.76 3.37
N VAL A 240 -10.46 6.65 4.70
CA VAL A 240 -9.24 6.58 5.52
C VAL A 240 -8.57 5.22 5.38
N VAL A 241 -9.36 4.14 5.39
CA VAL A 241 -8.87 2.76 5.18
C VAL A 241 -8.27 2.62 3.78
N ASP A 242 -8.97 3.10 2.76
CA ASP A 242 -8.50 3.11 1.36
C ASP A 242 -7.19 3.89 1.22
N THR A 243 -7.14 5.11 1.78
CA THR A 243 -5.93 5.95 1.78
C THR A 243 -4.75 5.24 2.45
N THR A 244 -5.00 4.49 3.53
CA THR A 244 -3.98 3.69 4.23
C THR A 244 -3.47 2.57 3.32
N ALA A 245 -4.36 1.84 2.64
CA ALA A 245 -4.00 0.77 1.73
C ALA A 245 -3.10 1.29 0.58
N PHE A 246 -3.49 2.37 -0.09
CA PHE A 246 -2.68 3.02 -1.11
C PHE A 246 -1.34 3.54 -0.55
N GLY A 247 -1.35 4.06 0.68
CA GLY A 247 -0.15 4.53 1.36
C GLY A 247 0.89 3.42 1.59
N ILE A 248 0.45 2.23 1.97
CA ILE A 248 1.32 1.05 2.16
C ILE A 248 1.94 0.63 0.83
N LEU A 249 1.14 0.52 -0.25
CA LEU A 249 1.64 0.17 -1.58
C LEU A 249 2.65 1.20 -2.11
N GLN A 250 2.41 2.48 -1.84
CA GLN A 250 3.33 3.55 -2.23
C GLN A 250 4.62 3.54 -1.40
N ALA A 251 4.54 3.31 -0.09
CA ALA A 251 5.72 3.15 0.77
C ALA A 251 6.59 1.96 0.33
N GLY A 252 5.95 0.87 -0.12
CA GLY A 252 6.61 -0.28 -0.75
C GLY A 252 7.11 -0.04 -2.18
N ARG A 253 6.87 1.13 -2.77
CA ARG A 253 7.24 1.53 -4.14
C ARG A 253 6.69 0.63 -5.25
N VAL A 254 5.60 -0.08 -4.98
CA VAL A 254 4.95 -0.98 -5.95
C VAL A 254 3.77 -0.33 -6.65
N ARG A 255 3.20 0.74 -6.07
CA ARG A 255 2.12 1.52 -6.70
C ARG A 255 2.13 2.96 -6.23
N THR A 256 2.28 3.91 -7.13
CA THR A 256 2.25 5.35 -6.82
C THR A 256 0.84 5.89 -6.97
N SER A 257 0.33 6.56 -5.95
CA SER A 257 -1.03 7.13 -5.89
C SER A 257 -1.08 8.63 -5.64
N LYS A 258 -0.01 9.22 -5.10
CA LYS A 258 0.12 10.63 -4.78
C LYS A 258 1.56 11.12 -5.01
N THR A 259 1.80 12.41 -4.82
CA THR A 259 3.16 12.97 -4.76
C THR A 259 3.96 12.33 -3.63
N GLU A 260 5.19 11.92 -3.92
CA GLU A 260 6.16 11.47 -2.92
C GLU A 260 6.96 12.68 -2.40
N TYR A 261 7.13 12.76 -1.10
CA TYR A 261 7.93 13.81 -0.48
C TYR A 261 9.14 13.20 0.21
N ILE A 262 10.32 13.73 -0.15
CA ILE A 262 11.58 13.40 0.49
C ILE A 262 11.97 14.59 1.34
N SER A 263 11.79 14.51 2.65
CA SER A 263 12.11 15.61 3.56
C SER A 263 13.16 15.18 4.59
N CYS A 264 14.06 16.09 4.94
CA CYS A 264 14.94 15.85 6.06
C CYS A 264 14.19 16.01 7.39
N PRO A 265 14.62 15.32 8.46
CA PRO A 265 13.95 15.40 9.77
C PRO A 265 14.21 16.73 10.51
N GLY A 266 14.95 17.64 9.91
CA GLY A 266 15.39 18.87 10.58
C GLY A 266 16.63 18.65 11.44
N CYS A 267 17.42 19.69 11.61
CA CYS A 267 18.58 19.73 12.50
C CYS A 267 18.96 21.17 12.77
N GLY A 268 20.00 21.42 13.58
CA GLY A 268 20.49 22.77 13.88
C GLY A 268 20.98 23.59 12.67
N ARG A 269 21.03 22.97 11.48
CA ARG A 269 21.36 23.63 10.20
C ARG A 269 20.12 23.99 9.38
N THR A 270 18.91 23.63 9.84
CA THR A 270 17.66 24.02 9.17
C THR A 270 17.49 25.54 9.26
N LEU A 271 17.22 26.17 8.11
CA LEU A 271 17.31 27.63 7.94
C LEU A 271 15.93 28.32 7.90
N TYR A 272 14.85 27.55 7.99
CA TYR A 272 13.46 28.00 7.92
C TYR A 272 12.54 27.06 8.73
N ASP A 273 11.29 27.42 8.90
CA ASP A 273 10.28 26.53 9.52
C ASP A 273 9.92 25.38 8.55
N LEU A 274 10.58 24.24 8.78
CA LEU A 274 10.49 23.07 7.90
C LEU A 274 9.08 22.48 7.92
N GLU A 275 8.45 22.35 9.07
CA GLU A 275 7.14 21.72 9.25
C GLU A 275 6.05 22.51 8.51
N THR A 276 5.95 23.82 8.78
CA THR A 276 5.00 24.69 8.09
C THR A 276 5.23 24.71 6.58
N THR A 277 6.49 24.71 6.14
CA THR A 277 6.82 24.70 4.71
C THR A 277 6.42 23.40 4.04
N ILE A 278 6.68 22.25 4.68
CA ILE A 278 6.23 20.93 4.19
C ILE A 278 4.71 20.91 4.05
N ALA A 279 3.97 21.41 5.05
CA ALA A 279 2.50 21.46 5.01
C ALA A 279 2.00 22.29 3.82
N ARG A 280 2.59 23.49 3.58
CA ARG A 280 2.23 24.37 2.45
C ARG A 280 2.51 23.69 1.08
N ILE A 281 3.68 23.07 0.92
CA ILE A 281 4.04 22.37 -0.32
C ILE A 281 3.10 21.19 -0.55
N LYS A 282 2.83 20.38 0.48
CA LYS A 282 1.88 19.25 0.40
C LYS A 282 0.48 19.70 0.00
N ALA A 283 -0.03 20.78 0.61
CA ALA A 283 -1.35 21.32 0.27
C ALA A 283 -1.48 21.72 -1.20
N ALA A 284 -0.39 22.24 -1.79
CA ALA A 284 -0.37 22.69 -3.18
C ALA A 284 -0.09 21.59 -4.21
N THR A 285 0.57 20.50 -3.83
CA THR A 285 1.13 19.52 -4.79
C THR A 285 0.73 18.07 -4.56
N SER A 286 -0.02 17.73 -3.49
CA SER A 286 -0.35 16.34 -3.13
C SER A 286 -1.09 15.55 -4.22
N HIS A 287 -1.78 16.24 -5.13
CA HIS A 287 -2.52 15.66 -6.25
C HIS A 287 -1.64 15.32 -7.47
N LEU A 288 -0.38 15.76 -7.49
CA LEU A 288 0.55 15.55 -8.60
C LEU A 288 1.13 14.13 -8.55
N LYS A 289 0.30 13.16 -8.92
CA LYS A 289 0.64 11.73 -8.87
C LYS A 289 1.91 11.43 -9.66
N GLY A 290 2.84 10.74 -9.03
CA GLY A 290 4.08 10.28 -9.65
C GLY A 290 5.27 11.23 -9.48
N LEU A 291 5.05 12.49 -9.08
CA LEU A 291 6.14 13.41 -8.79
C LEU A 291 6.80 13.11 -7.44
N LYS A 292 8.11 13.33 -7.38
CA LYS A 292 8.92 13.30 -6.15
C LYS A 292 9.45 14.69 -5.85
N ILE A 293 9.10 15.24 -4.69
CA ILE A 293 9.52 16.59 -4.26
C ILE A 293 10.41 16.48 -3.04
N GLY A 294 11.66 16.92 -3.18
CA GLY A 294 12.62 17.04 -2.08
C GLY A 294 12.41 18.33 -1.28
N ILE A 295 12.31 18.27 0.05
CA ILE A 295 12.17 19.43 0.94
C ILE A 295 13.27 19.35 2.00
N MET A 296 14.31 20.14 1.82
CA MET A 296 15.56 20.05 2.57
C MET A 296 15.85 21.31 3.35
N GLY A 297 16.09 21.18 4.64
CA GLY A 297 16.35 22.29 5.56
C GLY A 297 17.65 23.06 5.26
N CYS A 298 18.64 22.44 4.61
CA CYS A 298 19.93 23.08 4.27
C CYS A 298 20.59 22.48 3.03
N ILE A 299 21.53 23.24 2.44
CA ILE A 299 22.29 22.85 1.25
C ILE A 299 23.37 21.80 1.53
N VAL A 300 23.74 21.54 2.78
CA VAL A 300 24.90 20.68 3.11
C VAL A 300 24.65 19.23 2.70
N ASN A 301 23.57 18.64 3.13
CA ASN A 301 23.20 17.26 2.80
C ASN A 301 22.02 17.20 1.81
N GLY A 302 21.21 18.27 1.75
CA GLY A 302 19.95 18.30 1.01
C GLY A 302 20.06 17.82 -0.43
N PRO A 303 20.97 18.34 -1.28
CA PRO A 303 21.08 17.89 -2.66
C PRO A 303 21.42 16.41 -2.81
N GLY A 304 22.16 15.82 -1.86
CA GLY A 304 22.48 14.40 -1.84
C GLY A 304 21.29 13.53 -1.40
N GLU A 305 20.60 13.95 -0.35
CA GLU A 305 19.45 13.22 0.21
C GLU A 305 18.22 13.23 -0.71
N MET A 306 18.08 14.27 -1.55
CA MET A 306 16.99 14.36 -2.54
C MET A 306 17.43 13.98 -3.97
N ALA A 307 18.50 13.22 -4.13
CA ALA A 307 19.07 12.91 -5.45
C ALA A 307 18.08 12.25 -6.43
N ASP A 308 17.06 11.57 -5.90
CA ASP A 308 15.97 10.91 -6.66
C ASP A 308 14.73 11.79 -6.83
N ALA A 309 14.72 13.02 -6.29
CA ALA A 309 13.60 13.94 -6.44
C ALA A 309 13.57 14.56 -7.85
N ASP A 310 12.35 14.75 -8.37
CA ASP A 310 12.13 15.48 -9.63
C ASP A 310 12.31 16.97 -9.42
N TYR A 311 11.85 17.48 -8.28
CA TYR A 311 11.97 18.88 -7.86
C TYR A 311 12.49 18.97 -6.43
N GLY A 312 13.24 20.04 -6.13
CA GLY A 312 13.80 20.25 -4.82
C GLY A 312 13.58 21.67 -4.29
N TYR A 313 13.23 21.76 -3.00
CA TYR A 313 13.16 22.98 -2.21
C TYR A 313 14.22 22.88 -1.11
N VAL A 314 15.28 23.69 -1.19
CA VAL A 314 16.47 23.54 -0.36
C VAL A 314 16.83 24.85 0.32
N GLY A 315 16.93 24.86 1.63
CA GLY A 315 17.39 26.02 2.40
C GLY A 315 18.81 26.44 2.01
N ALA A 316 18.99 27.68 1.57
CA ALA A 316 20.26 28.22 1.07
C ALA A 316 20.90 29.25 2.00
N GLY A 317 20.15 29.83 2.93
CA GLY A 317 20.55 30.84 3.91
C GLY A 317 19.33 31.27 4.71
N ARG A 318 19.50 32.12 5.74
CA ARG A 318 18.36 32.64 6.51
C ARG A 318 17.37 33.36 5.59
N GLY A 319 16.12 32.93 5.56
CA GLY A 319 15.06 33.46 4.71
C GLY A 319 15.31 33.29 3.21
N LYS A 320 16.20 32.37 2.81
CA LYS A 320 16.55 32.12 1.40
C LYS A 320 16.52 30.64 1.07
N VAL A 321 15.98 30.33 -0.10
CA VAL A 321 15.78 28.98 -0.63
C VAL A 321 16.39 28.91 -2.03
N SER A 322 16.84 27.73 -2.41
CA SER A 322 17.19 27.39 -3.81
C SER A 322 16.27 26.30 -4.31
N LEU A 323 15.83 26.42 -5.56
CA LEU A 323 15.00 25.45 -6.24
C LEU A 323 15.82 24.60 -7.20
N TYR A 324 15.50 23.32 -7.23
CA TYR A 324 16.18 22.32 -8.05
C TYR A 324 15.18 21.61 -8.95
N LYS A 325 15.66 21.23 -10.14
CA LYS A 325 15.05 20.20 -10.99
C LYS A 325 16.03 19.04 -11.09
N LYS A 326 15.65 17.90 -10.55
CA LYS A 326 16.57 16.77 -10.33
C LYS A 326 17.81 17.24 -9.54
N LYS A 327 19.00 17.08 -10.10
CA LYS A 327 20.27 17.49 -9.48
C LYS A 327 20.72 18.91 -9.84
N GLU A 328 20.00 19.59 -10.73
CA GLU A 328 20.38 20.92 -11.22
C GLU A 328 19.69 22.01 -10.39
N CYS A 329 20.48 22.97 -9.91
CA CYS A 329 19.97 24.15 -9.23
C CYS A 329 19.49 25.18 -10.26
N ILE A 330 18.18 25.38 -10.34
CA ILE A 330 17.53 26.24 -11.34
C ILE A 330 17.53 27.71 -10.88
N GLU A 331 17.18 27.96 -9.63
CA GLU A 331 17.13 29.32 -9.07
C GLU A 331 17.69 29.34 -7.66
N LYS A 332 18.54 30.34 -7.38
CA LYS A 332 19.24 30.46 -6.08
C LYS A 332 18.77 31.68 -5.31
N ASN A 333 18.85 31.58 -3.98
CA ASN A 333 18.64 32.70 -3.07
C ASN A 333 17.25 33.37 -3.20
N ILE A 334 16.22 32.61 -3.51
CA ILE A 334 14.83 33.06 -3.55
C ILE A 334 14.39 33.41 -2.12
N PRO A 335 13.70 34.53 -1.91
CA PRO A 335 13.06 34.80 -0.61
C PRO A 335 12.08 33.67 -0.24
N GLU A 336 12.16 33.19 0.99
CA GLU A 336 11.34 32.09 1.50
C GLU A 336 9.82 32.30 1.24
N GLU A 337 9.37 33.55 1.38
CA GLU A 337 7.97 33.96 1.18
C GLU A 337 7.45 33.65 -0.24
N GLN A 338 8.32 33.67 -1.25
CA GLN A 338 8.01 33.44 -2.66
C GLN A 338 8.36 32.03 -3.13
N ALA A 339 9.09 31.26 -2.32
CA ALA A 339 9.73 30.05 -2.79
C ALA A 339 8.76 28.89 -3.09
N VAL A 340 7.61 28.82 -2.39
CA VAL A 340 6.58 27.82 -2.65
C VAL A 340 5.87 28.11 -3.97
N GLU A 341 5.48 29.35 -4.22
CA GLU A 341 4.86 29.78 -5.48
C GLU A 341 5.79 29.54 -6.67
N LYS A 342 7.07 29.88 -6.51
CA LYS A 342 8.09 29.62 -7.54
C LYS A 342 8.36 28.13 -7.78
N LEU A 343 8.26 27.28 -6.76
CA LEU A 343 8.32 25.83 -6.94
C LEU A 343 7.15 25.35 -7.80
N ILE A 344 5.94 25.84 -7.54
CA ILE A 344 4.73 25.51 -8.33
C ILE A 344 4.90 26.00 -9.78
N GLU A 345 5.41 27.22 -9.99
CA GLU A 345 5.70 27.75 -11.31
C GLU A 345 6.75 26.91 -12.06
N LEU A 346 7.80 26.47 -11.35
CA LEU A 346 8.82 25.58 -11.91
C LEU A 346 8.21 24.24 -12.35
N ILE A 347 7.35 23.61 -11.54
CA ILE A 347 6.66 22.37 -11.87
C ILE A 347 5.74 22.61 -13.10
N ARG A 348 4.96 23.71 -13.10
CA ARG A 348 4.05 24.08 -14.18
C ARG A 348 4.80 24.36 -15.50
N SER A 349 5.90 25.10 -15.47
CA SER A 349 6.70 25.42 -16.66
C SER A 349 7.34 24.20 -17.31
N ASN A 350 7.48 23.10 -16.58
CA ASN A 350 7.98 21.84 -17.10
C ASN A 350 6.88 20.87 -17.56
N GLY A 351 5.61 21.28 -17.48
CA GLY A 351 4.47 20.46 -17.92
C GLY A 351 4.05 19.36 -16.92
N ASP A 352 4.62 19.36 -15.71
CA ASP A 352 4.37 18.33 -14.70
C ASP A 352 3.28 18.73 -13.69
N TYR A 353 2.66 19.91 -13.86
CA TYR A 353 1.57 20.37 -13.02
C TYR A 353 0.22 20.10 -13.68
N VAL A 354 -0.65 19.42 -12.94
CA VAL A 354 -2.06 19.20 -13.32
C VAL A 354 -2.93 20.01 -12.37
N GLU A 355 -3.92 20.72 -12.88
CA GLU A 355 -4.89 21.44 -12.04
C GLU A 355 -5.76 20.44 -11.24
N LYS A 356 -6.20 20.86 -10.05
CA LYS A 356 -7.03 20.03 -9.15
C LYS A 356 -8.42 19.79 -9.70
#